data_2bc12b0b08bbf92b2792e100de5bab89
#
_entry.id   2bc12b0b08bbf92b2792e100de5bab89
#
_cell.length_a   1.000
_cell.length_b   1.000
_cell.length_c   1.000
_cell.angle_alpha   90.00
_cell.angle_beta   90.00
_cell.angle_gamma   90.00
#
_symmetry.space_group_name_H-M   'P 1'
#
loop_
_entity.id
_entity.type
_entity.pdbx_description
1 polymer ?
#
loop_
_entity_poly.entity_id
_entity_poly.type
_entity_poly.pdbx_seq_one_letter_code
_entity_poly.pdbx_strand_id
1 'polypeptide(L)'
;MGKLINIGSLCIDRVYKVPKIATQGETVTSASWATFSGGKGLNQSIAAAKAGATVEHVGCVGSDGDSLIAELGKAGISSRFVKVGVAPSGHAVIQVDEEGRNSIVISAGANRELDSELIQDAILRLEDTDWLLLQNETNGIAEAIELAAQKGKRVAINIAPADERMFDYPLSKVALIIVNELEAMALSSKSSPQLAFDSLIEAYPEIDIVLTLGEEGVWSYRARDSARKGMGSFKIDATDETAAGDSFIGYLMATLVAGRDLHESITLASAAGALATTKAGAVDSIPSLDAVRTLAGEQELKVLDL
;
A
#
# COMPACT_ATOMS: atom_id res chain seq x y z
N MET A 1 18.74 -9.89 -9.53
CA MET A 1 17.83 -9.39 -8.48
C MET A 1 16.52 -9.10 -9.18
N GLY A 2 15.39 -9.55 -8.65
CA GLY A 2 14.09 -9.30 -9.25
C GLY A 2 13.72 -7.82 -9.18
N LYS A 3 12.65 -7.43 -9.87
CA LYS A 3 12.05 -6.10 -9.81
C LYS A 3 10.62 -6.17 -9.28
N LEU A 4 10.11 -5.04 -8.85
CA LEU A 4 8.72 -4.82 -8.49
C LEU A 4 8.02 -4.08 -9.63
N ILE A 5 6.98 -4.67 -10.22
CA ILE A 5 6.02 -3.92 -11.02
C ILE A 5 4.83 -3.61 -10.13
N ASN A 6 4.50 -2.34 -9.97
CA ASN A 6 3.37 -1.90 -9.19
C ASN A 6 2.31 -1.27 -10.10
N ILE A 7 1.16 -1.93 -10.27
CA ILE A 7 -0.01 -1.34 -10.92
C ILE A 7 -0.82 -0.67 -9.82
N GLY A 8 -0.74 0.65 -9.73
CA GLY A 8 -1.26 1.35 -8.58
C GLY A 8 -1.71 2.79 -8.83
N SER A 9 -2.36 3.34 -7.83
CA SER A 9 -2.93 4.67 -7.85
C SER A 9 -1.88 5.78 -7.73
N LEU A 10 -2.23 6.92 -8.31
CA LEU A 10 -1.53 8.19 -8.22
C LEU A 10 -2.59 9.23 -7.84
N CYS A 11 -2.45 9.91 -6.70
CA CYS A 11 -3.46 10.84 -6.19
C CYS A 11 -2.87 12.18 -5.78
N ILE A 12 -3.65 13.25 -5.96
CA ILE A 12 -3.35 14.59 -5.48
C ILE A 12 -4.16 14.83 -4.21
N ASP A 13 -3.50 14.91 -3.06
CA ASP A 13 -4.15 15.16 -1.78
C ASP A 13 -4.25 16.68 -1.54
N ARG A 14 -5.48 17.19 -1.45
CA ARG A 14 -5.79 18.60 -1.18
C ARG A 14 -6.23 18.75 0.27
N VAL A 15 -5.32 19.19 1.12
CA VAL A 15 -5.51 19.29 2.57
C VAL A 15 -5.92 20.71 2.93
N TYR A 16 -7.10 20.86 3.50
CA TYR A 16 -7.67 22.13 3.97
C TYR A 16 -7.64 22.15 5.50
N LYS A 17 -6.93 23.12 6.08
CA LYS A 17 -7.01 23.41 7.51
C LYS A 17 -8.25 24.24 7.78
N VAL A 18 -9.16 23.69 8.57
CA VAL A 18 -10.46 24.31 8.88
C VAL A 18 -10.62 24.47 10.40
N PRO A 19 -11.35 25.48 10.90
CA PRO A 19 -11.64 25.59 12.33
C PRO A 19 -12.51 24.43 12.83
N LYS A 20 -13.33 23.86 11.96
CA LYS A 20 -14.13 22.64 12.20
C LYS A 20 -14.47 21.97 10.87
N ILE A 21 -14.69 20.69 10.89
CA ILE A 21 -15.16 19.92 9.72
C ILE A 21 -16.58 20.39 9.36
N ALA A 22 -16.80 20.71 8.07
CA ALA A 22 -18.10 21.16 7.58
C ALA A 22 -19.18 20.09 7.74
N THR A 23 -20.34 20.46 8.26
CA THR A 23 -21.51 19.61 8.37
C THR A 23 -22.53 19.93 7.27
N GLN A 24 -23.57 19.10 7.14
CA GLN A 24 -24.60 19.28 6.10
C GLN A 24 -25.21 20.70 6.14
N GLY A 25 -25.19 21.37 4.99
CA GLY A 25 -25.74 22.73 4.84
C GLY A 25 -24.84 23.85 5.33
N GLU A 26 -23.63 23.56 5.80
CA GLU A 26 -22.69 24.53 6.34
C GLU A 26 -21.64 24.94 5.31
N THR A 27 -21.25 26.21 5.33
CA THR A 27 -20.07 26.73 4.61
C THR A 27 -19.00 27.10 5.61
N VAL A 28 -17.82 26.48 5.49
CA VAL A 28 -16.66 26.74 6.34
C VAL A 28 -15.55 27.34 5.48
N THR A 29 -14.93 28.42 5.96
CA THR A 29 -13.75 29.00 5.31
C THR A 29 -12.49 28.37 5.87
N SER A 30 -11.61 27.83 4.98
CA SER A 30 -10.33 27.28 5.40
C SER A 30 -9.35 28.37 5.81
N ALA A 31 -8.59 28.12 6.86
CA ALA A 31 -7.50 29.00 7.30
C ALA A 31 -6.30 28.93 6.33
N SER A 32 -6.04 27.72 5.78
CA SER A 32 -5.01 27.47 4.77
C SER A 32 -5.32 26.21 4.01
N TRP A 33 -4.64 25.98 2.88
CA TRP A 33 -4.67 24.73 2.15
C TRP A 33 -3.31 24.41 1.55
N ALA A 34 -3.05 23.13 1.31
CA ALA A 34 -1.84 22.66 0.65
C ALA A 34 -2.17 21.44 -0.22
N THR A 35 -1.31 21.17 -1.20
CA THR A 35 -1.41 20.02 -2.09
C THR A 35 -0.21 19.11 -1.87
N PHE A 36 -0.47 17.82 -1.74
CA PHE A 36 0.56 16.79 -1.58
C PHE A 36 0.38 15.70 -2.61
N SER A 37 1.46 15.01 -2.94
CA SER A 37 1.41 13.80 -3.73
C SER A 37 1.12 12.61 -2.82
N GLY A 38 0.17 11.76 -3.23
CA GLY A 38 -0.30 10.61 -2.47
C GLY A 38 -0.85 9.51 -3.37
N GLY A 39 -1.67 8.66 -2.78
CA GLY A 39 -2.16 7.42 -3.38
C GLY A 39 -1.32 6.22 -2.97
N LYS A 40 -1.99 5.11 -2.62
CA LYS A 40 -1.31 3.90 -2.12
C LYS A 40 -0.27 3.38 -3.11
N GLY A 41 -0.60 3.38 -4.40
CA GLY A 41 0.32 2.94 -5.45
C GLY A 41 1.60 3.78 -5.47
N LEU A 42 1.50 5.11 -5.45
CA LEU A 42 2.66 6.01 -5.40
C LEU A 42 3.50 5.78 -4.15
N ASN A 43 2.86 5.79 -2.97
CA ASN A 43 3.54 5.66 -1.70
C ASN A 43 4.29 4.34 -1.58
N GLN A 44 3.64 3.21 -1.93
CA GLN A 44 4.24 1.87 -1.90
C GLN A 44 5.39 1.73 -2.91
N SER A 45 5.27 2.32 -4.11
CA SER A 45 6.36 2.36 -5.08
C SER A 45 7.58 3.13 -4.56
N ILE A 46 7.36 4.32 -3.99
CA ILE A 46 8.45 5.13 -3.42
C ILE A 46 9.09 4.42 -2.23
N ALA A 47 8.28 3.81 -1.36
CA ALA A 47 8.80 3.05 -0.22
C ALA A 47 9.66 1.87 -0.67
N ALA A 48 9.22 1.10 -1.68
CA ALA A 48 10.00 0.00 -2.23
C ALA A 48 11.31 0.48 -2.88
N ALA A 49 11.28 1.60 -3.61
CA ALA A 49 12.49 2.19 -4.21
C ALA A 49 13.48 2.68 -3.14
N LYS A 50 12.99 3.37 -2.08
CA LYS A 50 13.82 3.79 -0.93
C LYS A 50 14.41 2.58 -0.17
N ALA A 51 13.72 1.44 -0.17
CA ALA A 51 14.23 0.18 0.37
C ALA A 51 15.27 -0.52 -0.53
N GLY A 52 15.55 0.03 -1.73
CA GLY A 52 16.57 -0.44 -2.66
C GLY A 52 16.05 -1.38 -3.75
N ALA A 53 14.75 -1.55 -3.92
CA ALA A 53 14.18 -2.33 -5.02
C ALA A 53 14.23 -1.56 -6.35
N THR A 54 14.40 -2.30 -7.45
CA THR A 54 14.09 -1.76 -8.79
C THR A 54 12.57 -1.78 -8.97
N VAL A 55 11.96 -0.61 -9.17
CA VAL A 55 10.51 -0.44 -9.27
C VAL A 55 10.11 0.09 -10.65
N GLU A 56 9.11 -0.52 -11.27
CA GLU A 56 8.36 0.03 -12.39
C GLU A 56 6.95 0.36 -11.90
N HIS A 57 6.52 1.62 -12.02
CA HIS A 57 5.16 2.03 -11.70
C HIS A 57 4.30 2.09 -12.96
N VAL A 58 3.15 1.44 -12.91
CA VAL A 58 2.13 1.41 -13.96
C VAL A 58 0.88 2.08 -13.41
N GLY A 59 0.43 3.15 -14.06
CA GLY A 59 -0.67 3.95 -13.55
C GLY A 59 -1.26 4.89 -14.60
N CYS A 60 -2.22 5.69 -14.17
CA CYS A 60 -2.82 6.72 -15.00
C CYS A 60 -3.02 8.01 -14.20
N VAL A 61 -2.66 9.14 -14.80
CA VAL A 61 -2.88 10.49 -14.27
C VAL A 61 -3.70 11.31 -15.24
N GLY A 62 -4.28 12.41 -14.79
CA GLY A 62 -4.87 13.41 -15.67
C GLY A 62 -3.82 14.40 -16.20
N SER A 63 -4.28 15.40 -16.96
CA SER A 63 -3.43 16.51 -17.43
C SER A 63 -2.85 17.37 -16.30
N ASP A 64 -3.32 17.18 -15.07
CA ASP A 64 -2.87 17.85 -13.84
C ASP A 64 -1.87 17.00 -13.04
N GLY A 65 -1.39 15.88 -13.58
CA GLY A 65 -0.59 14.87 -12.89
C GLY A 65 0.93 15.08 -12.87
N ASP A 66 1.45 16.19 -13.38
CA ASP A 66 2.89 16.45 -13.49
C ASP A 66 3.65 16.31 -12.16
N SER A 67 3.03 16.75 -11.06
CA SER A 67 3.62 16.62 -9.73
C SER A 67 3.80 15.17 -9.29
N LEU A 68 2.84 14.29 -9.62
CA LEU A 68 2.88 12.86 -9.30
C LEU A 68 3.98 12.15 -10.10
N ILE A 69 4.11 12.49 -11.38
CA ILE A 69 5.19 12.00 -12.26
C ILE A 69 6.55 12.45 -11.72
N ALA A 70 6.64 13.70 -11.29
CA ALA A 70 7.88 14.24 -10.71
C ALA A 70 8.31 13.51 -9.43
N GLU A 71 7.36 13.11 -8.56
CA GLU A 71 7.66 12.33 -7.35
C GLU A 71 8.23 10.95 -7.69
N LEU A 72 7.66 10.25 -8.67
CA LEU A 72 8.24 9.00 -9.18
C LEU A 72 9.69 9.21 -9.63
N GLY A 73 9.93 10.25 -10.43
CA GLY A 73 11.27 10.60 -10.95
C GLY A 73 12.28 10.89 -9.83
N LYS A 74 11.88 11.63 -8.77
CA LYS A 74 12.74 11.90 -7.59
C LYS A 74 13.14 10.61 -6.87
N ALA A 75 12.27 9.61 -6.85
CA ALA A 75 12.55 8.29 -6.29
C ALA A 75 13.32 7.35 -7.23
N GLY A 76 13.70 7.81 -8.42
CA GLY A 76 14.38 7.00 -9.44
C GLY A 76 13.48 5.98 -10.14
N ILE A 77 12.15 6.14 -10.03
CA ILE A 77 11.16 5.27 -10.65
C ILE A 77 10.81 5.81 -12.05
N SER A 78 10.85 4.93 -13.06
CA SER A 78 10.48 5.32 -14.42
C SER A 78 8.97 5.53 -14.54
N SER A 79 8.57 6.69 -15.09
CA SER A 79 7.17 7.02 -15.40
C SER A 79 6.71 6.59 -16.79
N ARG A 80 7.55 5.84 -17.55
CA ARG A 80 7.24 5.46 -18.94
C ARG A 80 5.94 4.67 -19.11
N PHE A 81 5.45 4.07 -18.04
CA PHE A 81 4.20 3.29 -17.99
C PHE A 81 3.08 4.02 -17.24
N VAL A 82 3.26 5.31 -16.99
CA VAL A 82 2.20 6.18 -16.50
C VAL A 82 1.58 6.88 -17.69
N LYS A 83 0.31 6.57 -17.97
CA LYS A 83 -0.45 7.21 -19.05
C LYS A 83 -1.12 8.49 -18.57
N VAL A 84 -1.35 9.42 -19.48
CA VAL A 84 -2.21 10.58 -19.25
C VAL A 84 -3.59 10.24 -19.80
N GLY A 85 -4.56 10.13 -18.89
CA GLY A 85 -5.96 9.85 -19.20
C GLY A 85 -6.77 11.11 -19.55
N VAL A 86 -8.07 10.93 -19.74
CA VAL A 86 -9.02 12.01 -20.05
C VAL A 86 -9.56 12.67 -18.78
N ALA A 87 -9.82 11.87 -17.73
CA ALA A 87 -10.25 12.39 -16.45
C ALA A 87 -9.11 13.12 -15.73
N PRO A 88 -9.41 14.06 -14.81
CA PRO A 88 -8.43 14.60 -13.87
C PRO A 88 -7.75 13.48 -13.09
N SER A 89 -6.55 13.74 -12.59
CA SER A 89 -5.86 12.81 -11.69
C SER A 89 -6.74 12.41 -10.51
N GLY A 90 -6.53 11.19 -9.99
CA GLY A 90 -7.11 10.80 -8.72
C GLY A 90 -6.79 11.86 -7.67
N HIS A 91 -7.74 12.18 -6.80
CA HIS A 91 -7.49 13.18 -5.77
C HIS A 91 -8.31 12.93 -4.51
N ALA A 92 -7.80 13.40 -3.39
CA ALA A 92 -8.53 13.48 -2.14
C ALA A 92 -8.74 14.94 -1.72
N VAL A 93 -9.94 15.23 -1.20
CA VAL A 93 -10.23 16.48 -0.48
C VAL A 93 -10.25 16.13 0.99
N ILE A 94 -9.32 16.68 1.74
CA ILE A 94 -9.09 16.35 3.15
C ILE A 94 -9.30 17.61 3.97
N GLN A 95 -10.31 17.62 4.84
CA GLN A 95 -10.49 18.64 5.86
C GLN A 95 -9.79 18.18 7.14
N VAL A 96 -9.01 19.05 7.76
CA VAL A 96 -8.35 18.78 9.05
C VAL A 96 -8.68 19.94 9.99
N ASP A 97 -9.32 19.66 11.12
CA ASP A 97 -9.66 20.68 12.11
C ASP A 97 -8.53 20.96 13.10
N GLU A 98 -8.76 21.92 14.02
CA GLU A 98 -7.78 22.33 15.04
C GLU A 98 -7.44 21.22 16.04
N GLU A 99 -8.31 20.22 16.18
CA GLU A 99 -8.10 19.05 17.06
C GLU A 99 -7.41 17.89 16.31
N GLY A 100 -7.07 18.07 15.02
CA GLY A 100 -6.43 17.04 14.19
C GLY A 100 -7.38 16.01 13.62
N ARG A 101 -8.71 16.12 13.84
CA ARG A 101 -9.70 15.22 13.23
C ARG A 101 -9.78 15.51 11.73
N ASN A 102 -10.03 14.49 10.95
CA ASN A 102 -10.13 14.64 9.50
C ASN A 102 -11.46 14.12 8.94
N SER A 103 -11.77 14.61 7.74
CA SER A 103 -12.83 14.11 6.88
C SER A 103 -12.30 14.08 5.44
N ILE A 104 -12.43 12.92 4.78
CA ILE A 104 -11.79 12.67 3.50
C ILE A 104 -12.84 12.27 2.46
N VAL A 105 -12.81 12.92 1.31
CA VAL A 105 -13.56 12.54 0.11
C VAL A 105 -12.56 12.19 -0.98
N ILE A 106 -12.66 11.00 -1.54
CA ILE A 106 -11.77 10.51 -2.60
C ILE A 106 -12.52 10.45 -3.93
N SER A 107 -11.87 10.94 -4.97
CA SER A 107 -12.25 10.75 -6.37
C SER A 107 -11.15 9.96 -7.07
N ALA A 108 -11.49 8.80 -7.63
CA ALA A 108 -10.52 7.93 -8.31
C ALA A 108 -9.95 8.56 -9.60
N GLY A 109 -10.75 9.38 -10.31
CA GLY A 109 -10.31 10.05 -11.53
C GLY A 109 -9.63 9.10 -12.52
N ALA A 110 -8.51 9.53 -13.10
CA ALA A 110 -7.74 8.77 -14.07
C ALA A 110 -7.23 7.40 -13.55
N ASN A 111 -7.21 7.15 -12.23
CA ASN A 111 -6.90 5.82 -11.69
C ASN A 111 -7.90 4.73 -12.15
N ARG A 112 -9.04 5.10 -12.74
CA ARG A 112 -10.01 4.19 -13.33
C ARG A 112 -9.91 4.09 -14.87
N GLU A 113 -8.87 4.66 -15.46
CA GLU A 113 -8.67 4.67 -16.91
C GLU A 113 -7.48 3.80 -17.38
N LEU A 114 -7.06 2.84 -16.54
CA LEU A 114 -6.09 1.83 -16.96
C LEU A 114 -6.73 0.94 -18.04
N ASP A 115 -6.10 0.86 -19.22
CA ASP A 115 -6.55 -0.03 -20.29
C ASP A 115 -5.90 -1.42 -20.17
N SER A 116 -6.57 -2.42 -20.74
CA SER A 116 -6.10 -3.80 -20.72
C SER A 116 -4.74 -3.98 -21.42
N GLU A 117 -4.43 -3.17 -22.44
CA GLU A 117 -3.15 -3.23 -23.14
C GLU A 117 -1.99 -2.86 -22.20
N LEU A 118 -2.15 -1.80 -21.42
CA LEU A 118 -1.16 -1.38 -20.42
C LEU A 118 -0.95 -2.45 -19.33
N ILE A 119 -2.03 -3.07 -18.88
CA ILE A 119 -1.98 -4.15 -17.89
C ILE A 119 -1.24 -5.37 -18.46
N GLN A 120 -1.59 -5.77 -19.68
CA GLN A 120 -0.94 -6.89 -20.37
C GLN A 120 0.56 -6.64 -20.57
N ASP A 121 0.93 -5.46 -21.07
CA ASP A 121 2.31 -5.05 -21.24
C ASP A 121 3.10 -5.10 -19.93
N ALA A 122 2.51 -4.68 -18.80
CA ALA A 122 3.12 -4.77 -17.50
C ALA A 122 3.42 -6.23 -17.11
N ILE A 123 2.45 -7.11 -17.29
CA ILE A 123 2.57 -8.52 -16.89
C ILE A 123 3.54 -9.29 -17.80
N LEU A 124 3.56 -8.98 -19.10
CA LEU A 124 4.49 -9.62 -20.05
C LEU A 124 5.97 -9.28 -19.76
N ARG A 125 6.25 -8.20 -19.04
CA ARG A 125 7.61 -7.82 -18.63
C ARG A 125 8.07 -8.44 -17.33
N LEU A 126 7.19 -9.13 -16.58
CA LEU A 126 7.56 -9.84 -15.37
C LEU A 126 8.44 -11.05 -15.70
N GLU A 127 9.60 -11.13 -15.07
CA GLU A 127 10.44 -12.32 -15.03
C GLU A 127 10.07 -13.22 -13.85
N ASP A 128 10.67 -14.40 -13.72
CA ASP A 128 10.29 -15.37 -12.68
C ASP A 128 10.69 -14.92 -11.27
N THR A 129 11.66 -14.03 -11.15
CA THR A 129 12.09 -13.45 -9.86
C THR A 129 11.33 -12.20 -9.46
N ASP A 130 10.50 -11.66 -10.37
CA ASP A 130 9.76 -10.42 -10.16
C ASP A 130 8.48 -10.62 -9.37
N TRP A 131 7.94 -9.50 -8.87
CA TRP A 131 6.64 -9.44 -8.24
C TRP A 131 5.76 -8.39 -8.88
N LEU A 132 4.47 -8.71 -8.99
CA LEU A 132 3.40 -7.75 -9.26
C LEU A 132 2.78 -7.32 -7.94
N LEU A 133 2.69 -6.01 -7.69
CA LEU A 133 1.99 -5.44 -6.54
C LEU A 133 0.75 -4.72 -7.02
N LEU A 134 -0.37 -4.94 -6.33
CA LEU A 134 -1.68 -4.36 -6.62
C LEU A 134 -2.29 -3.76 -5.34
N GLN A 135 -3.14 -2.73 -5.49
CA GLN A 135 -4.00 -2.19 -4.43
C GLN A 135 -5.42 -2.02 -4.97
N ASN A 136 -6.41 -1.84 -4.08
CA ASN A 136 -7.82 -1.69 -4.48
C ASN A 136 -8.21 -0.24 -4.86
N GLU A 137 -7.31 0.53 -5.47
CA GLU A 137 -7.57 1.92 -5.85
C GLU A 137 -7.68 2.15 -7.36
N THR A 138 -7.33 1.16 -8.19
CA THR A 138 -7.41 1.23 -9.65
C THR A 138 -8.50 0.31 -10.22
N ASN A 139 -8.75 0.39 -11.52
CA ASN A 139 -9.48 -0.66 -12.25
C ASN A 139 -8.52 -1.79 -12.70
N GLY A 140 -9.07 -2.85 -13.29
CA GLY A 140 -8.31 -3.92 -13.92
C GLY A 140 -7.62 -4.90 -12.97
N ILE A 141 -7.87 -4.84 -11.66
CA ILE A 141 -7.21 -5.69 -10.64
C ILE A 141 -7.47 -7.18 -10.88
N ALA A 142 -8.74 -7.58 -11.08
CA ALA A 142 -9.08 -8.98 -11.36
C ALA A 142 -8.42 -9.47 -12.65
N GLU A 143 -8.41 -8.66 -13.72
CA GLU A 143 -7.72 -8.95 -14.97
C GLU A 143 -6.22 -9.15 -14.76
N ALA A 144 -5.58 -8.26 -14.01
CA ALA A 144 -4.14 -8.33 -13.72
C ALA A 144 -3.78 -9.63 -12.97
N ILE A 145 -4.59 -10.02 -11.97
CA ILE A 145 -4.38 -11.27 -11.23
C ILE A 145 -4.53 -12.48 -12.17
N GLU A 146 -5.60 -12.51 -12.98
CA GLU A 146 -5.86 -13.61 -13.92
C GLU A 146 -4.72 -13.78 -14.93
N LEU A 147 -4.27 -12.70 -15.56
CA LEU A 147 -3.19 -12.73 -16.54
C LEU A 147 -1.85 -13.12 -15.91
N ALA A 148 -1.53 -12.59 -14.73
CA ALA A 148 -0.32 -12.94 -14.00
C ALA A 148 -0.30 -14.41 -13.63
N ALA A 149 -1.42 -14.96 -13.13
CA ALA A 149 -1.55 -16.38 -12.81
C ALA A 149 -1.39 -17.29 -14.03
N GLN A 150 -2.01 -16.93 -15.17
CA GLN A 150 -1.84 -17.65 -16.44
C GLN A 150 -0.37 -17.71 -16.92
N LYS A 151 0.43 -16.70 -16.53
CA LYS A 151 1.85 -16.61 -16.84
C LYS A 151 2.75 -17.16 -15.72
N GLY A 152 2.19 -17.71 -14.65
CA GLY A 152 2.94 -18.22 -13.49
C GLY A 152 3.69 -17.15 -12.72
N LYS A 153 3.21 -15.90 -12.75
CA LYS A 153 3.86 -14.76 -12.09
C LYS A 153 3.33 -14.53 -10.67
N ARG A 154 4.20 -14.09 -9.79
CA ARG A 154 3.86 -13.85 -8.38
C ARG A 154 3.15 -12.51 -8.20
N VAL A 155 2.00 -12.55 -7.56
CA VAL A 155 1.18 -11.38 -7.27
C VAL A 155 1.07 -11.18 -5.76
N ALA A 156 1.34 -9.98 -5.29
CA ALA A 156 0.95 -9.50 -3.97
C ALA A 156 -0.19 -8.50 -4.12
N ILE A 157 -1.20 -8.61 -3.28
CA ILE A 157 -2.31 -7.67 -3.25
C ILE A 157 -2.51 -7.08 -1.85
N ASN A 158 -2.56 -5.76 -1.78
CA ASN A 158 -3.04 -5.03 -0.62
C ASN A 158 -4.53 -4.70 -0.83
N ILE A 159 -5.41 -5.30 -0.02
CA ILE A 159 -6.88 -5.13 -0.11
C ILE A 159 -7.30 -3.77 0.50
N ALA A 160 -6.65 -2.69 0.12
CA ALA A 160 -6.89 -1.35 0.63
C ALA A 160 -7.26 -0.38 -0.50
N PRO A 161 -8.33 0.44 -0.28
CA PRO A 161 -9.34 0.34 0.76
C PRO A 161 -10.29 -0.85 0.55
N ALA A 162 -10.85 -1.40 1.64
CA ALA A 162 -11.86 -2.45 1.52
C ALA A 162 -13.17 -1.88 0.96
N ASP A 163 -13.65 -2.47 -0.12
CA ASP A 163 -14.97 -2.20 -0.71
C ASP A 163 -15.50 -3.45 -1.42
N GLU A 164 -16.71 -3.38 -1.96
CA GLU A 164 -17.40 -4.51 -2.57
C GLU A 164 -16.63 -5.17 -3.73
N ARG A 165 -15.74 -4.45 -4.41
CA ARG A 165 -14.94 -4.98 -5.53
C ARG A 165 -13.97 -6.09 -5.12
N MET A 166 -13.53 -6.08 -3.86
CA MET A 166 -12.58 -7.09 -3.37
C MET A 166 -13.13 -8.52 -3.44
N PHE A 167 -14.46 -8.69 -3.42
CA PHE A 167 -15.12 -10.01 -3.51
C PHE A 167 -15.08 -10.59 -4.92
N ASP A 168 -14.83 -9.78 -5.95
CA ASP A 168 -14.71 -10.21 -7.34
C ASP A 168 -13.27 -10.60 -7.70
N TYR A 169 -12.31 -10.41 -6.79
CA TYR A 169 -10.91 -10.72 -7.07
C TYR A 169 -10.62 -12.22 -6.93
N PRO A 170 -9.89 -12.82 -7.90
CA PRO A 170 -9.51 -14.23 -7.84
C PRO A 170 -8.34 -14.43 -6.86
N LEU A 171 -8.58 -14.17 -5.56
CA LEU A 171 -7.55 -14.17 -4.51
C LEU A 171 -6.85 -15.53 -4.34
N SER A 172 -7.47 -16.64 -4.71
CA SER A 172 -6.83 -17.96 -4.72
C SER A 172 -5.65 -18.08 -5.72
N LYS A 173 -5.46 -17.08 -6.58
CA LYS A 173 -4.40 -17.04 -7.61
C LYS A 173 -3.24 -16.09 -7.27
N VAL A 174 -3.29 -15.39 -6.14
CA VAL A 174 -2.19 -14.54 -5.70
C VAL A 174 -1.18 -15.33 -4.87
N ALA A 175 0.01 -14.78 -4.67
CA ALA A 175 1.04 -15.37 -3.83
C ALA A 175 1.03 -14.78 -2.40
N LEU A 176 0.51 -13.55 -2.24
CA LEU A 176 0.51 -12.84 -0.96
C LEU A 176 -0.72 -11.92 -0.86
N ILE A 177 -1.44 -12.03 0.25
CA ILE A 177 -2.51 -11.11 0.65
C ILE A 177 -2.00 -10.25 1.81
N ILE A 178 -2.15 -8.92 1.69
CA ILE A 178 -1.78 -7.94 2.73
C ILE A 178 -3.03 -7.16 3.09
N VAL A 179 -3.38 -7.16 4.36
CA VAL A 179 -4.58 -6.51 4.91
C VAL A 179 -4.27 -5.87 6.26
N ASN A 180 -5.04 -4.87 6.64
CA ASN A 180 -5.15 -4.42 8.03
C ASN A 180 -6.35 -5.10 8.70
N GLU A 181 -6.61 -4.78 9.99
CA GLU A 181 -7.70 -5.35 10.78
C GLU A 181 -9.07 -5.15 10.13
N LEU A 182 -9.35 -3.91 9.68
CA LEU A 182 -10.65 -3.56 9.09
C LEU A 182 -10.85 -4.26 7.75
N GLU A 183 -9.82 -4.32 6.93
CA GLU A 183 -9.82 -5.00 5.64
C GLU A 183 -9.97 -6.52 5.80
N ALA A 184 -9.26 -7.11 6.77
CA ALA A 184 -9.38 -8.54 7.08
C ALA A 184 -10.79 -8.90 7.57
N MET A 185 -11.33 -8.11 8.50
CA MET A 185 -12.70 -8.30 8.99
C MET A 185 -13.75 -8.12 7.89
N ALA A 186 -13.59 -7.12 7.02
CA ALA A 186 -14.47 -6.91 5.88
C ALA A 186 -14.42 -8.08 4.90
N LEU A 187 -13.20 -8.50 4.49
CA LEU A 187 -12.98 -9.58 3.51
C LEU A 187 -13.51 -10.93 4.02
N SER A 188 -13.33 -11.22 5.30
CA SER A 188 -13.76 -12.49 5.92
C SER A 188 -15.18 -12.46 6.49
N SER A 189 -15.81 -11.29 6.58
CA SER A 189 -17.10 -11.09 7.27
C SER A 189 -17.05 -11.54 8.74
N LYS A 190 -15.91 -11.36 9.41
CA LYS A 190 -15.71 -11.69 10.83
C LYS A 190 -15.66 -10.42 11.69
N SER A 191 -15.93 -10.60 13.00
CA SER A 191 -16.09 -9.49 13.95
C SER A 191 -14.83 -9.16 14.76
N SER A 192 -13.75 -9.91 14.59
CA SER A 192 -12.46 -9.62 15.23
C SER A 192 -11.28 -9.97 14.33
N PRO A 193 -10.11 -9.32 14.51
CA PRO A 193 -8.92 -9.60 13.74
C PRO A 193 -8.48 -11.07 13.82
N GLN A 194 -8.56 -11.71 15.01
CA GLN A 194 -8.20 -13.11 15.19
C GLN A 194 -9.09 -14.03 14.36
N LEU A 195 -10.42 -13.87 14.46
CA LEU A 195 -11.35 -14.68 13.67
C LEU A 195 -11.20 -14.43 12.16
N ALA A 196 -10.87 -13.20 11.78
CA ALA A 196 -10.62 -12.83 10.40
C ALA A 196 -9.35 -13.52 9.87
N PHE A 197 -8.26 -13.49 10.63
CA PHE A 197 -7.00 -14.12 10.26
C PHE A 197 -7.15 -15.64 10.09
N ASP A 198 -7.79 -16.31 11.07
CA ASP A 198 -8.07 -17.75 10.99
C ASP A 198 -8.93 -18.09 9.77
N SER A 199 -9.98 -17.29 9.52
CA SER A 199 -10.87 -17.49 8.37
C SER A 199 -10.16 -17.28 7.02
N LEU A 200 -9.25 -16.31 6.93
CA LEU A 200 -8.45 -16.09 5.71
C LEU A 200 -7.47 -17.23 5.46
N ILE A 201 -6.83 -17.77 6.50
CA ILE A 201 -5.95 -18.96 6.39
C ILE A 201 -6.75 -20.17 5.94
N GLU A 202 -7.94 -20.38 6.49
CA GLU A 202 -8.81 -21.48 6.09
C GLU A 202 -9.27 -21.35 4.62
N ALA A 203 -9.61 -20.15 4.18
CA ALA A 203 -10.04 -19.87 2.82
C ALA A 203 -8.90 -19.95 1.78
N TYR A 204 -7.67 -19.58 2.19
CA TYR A 204 -6.51 -19.43 1.31
C TYR A 204 -5.25 -20.14 1.87
N PRO A 205 -5.27 -21.46 2.13
CA PRO A 205 -4.18 -22.18 2.81
C PRO A 205 -2.86 -22.19 2.03
N GLU A 206 -2.92 -21.97 0.72
CA GLU A 206 -1.75 -21.96 -0.18
C GLU A 206 -1.20 -20.55 -0.42
N ILE A 207 -1.75 -19.53 0.26
CA ILE A 207 -1.41 -18.12 0.05
C ILE A 207 -0.75 -17.56 1.31
N ASP A 208 0.38 -16.87 1.17
CA ASP A 208 0.96 -16.12 2.26
C ASP A 208 0.03 -14.97 2.67
N ILE A 209 -0.13 -14.73 3.98
CA ILE A 209 -1.01 -13.68 4.50
C ILE A 209 -0.24 -12.83 5.48
N VAL A 210 -0.37 -11.51 5.36
CA VAL A 210 0.13 -10.51 6.31
C VAL A 210 -1.03 -9.65 6.77
N LEU A 211 -1.26 -9.64 8.08
CA LEU A 211 -2.26 -8.81 8.75
C LEU A 211 -1.56 -7.79 9.66
N THR A 212 -1.65 -6.51 9.33
CA THR A 212 -1.13 -5.42 10.16
C THR A 212 -2.15 -5.01 11.22
N LEU A 213 -1.68 -4.74 12.44
CA LEU A 213 -2.46 -4.46 13.64
C LEU A 213 -2.07 -3.13 14.29
N GLY A 214 -1.59 -2.18 13.49
CA GLY A 214 -1.15 -0.88 13.98
C GLY A 214 -0.10 -1.02 15.09
N GLU A 215 -0.36 -0.43 16.24
CA GLU A 215 0.54 -0.46 17.41
C GLU A 215 0.67 -1.86 18.03
N GLU A 216 -0.24 -2.77 17.79
CA GLU A 216 -0.17 -4.15 18.27
C GLU A 216 0.81 -5.00 17.45
N GLY A 217 1.21 -4.54 16.27
CA GLY A 217 2.23 -5.19 15.44
C GLY A 217 1.67 -5.86 14.19
N VAL A 218 2.06 -7.11 13.91
CA VAL A 218 1.72 -7.81 12.67
C VAL A 218 1.62 -9.31 12.89
N TRP A 219 0.61 -9.92 12.29
CA TRP A 219 0.48 -11.37 12.18
C TRP A 219 0.76 -11.81 10.74
N SER A 220 1.39 -12.97 10.59
CA SER A 220 1.69 -13.54 9.28
C SER A 220 1.44 -15.04 9.25
N TYR A 221 0.97 -15.50 8.12
CA TYR A 221 0.88 -16.90 7.76
C TYR A 221 1.74 -17.15 6.51
N ARG A 222 2.61 -18.16 6.60
CA ARG A 222 3.44 -18.60 5.49
C ARG A 222 2.97 -19.96 5.01
N ALA A 223 2.42 -19.98 3.80
CA ALA A 223 1.73 -21.15 3.24
C ALA A 223 2.62 -22.37 3.09
N ARG A 224 3.87 -22.22 2.63
CA ARG A 224 4.80 -23.33 2.32
C ARG A 224 5.02 -24.31 3.46
N ASP A 225 4.86 -23.91 4.71
CA ASP A 225 5.05 -24.73 5.92
C ASP A 225 3.95 -24.50 6.96
N SER A 226 2.88 -23.82 6.58
CA SER A 226 1.73 -23.44 7.44
C SER A 226 2.16 -22.72 8.73
N ALA A 227 3.29 -21.99 8.67
CA ALA A 227 3.83 -21.32 9.83
C ALA A 227 3.10 -20.02 10.12
N ARG A 228 2.59 -19.87 11.34
CA ARG A 228 2.02 -18.62 11.87
C ARG A 228 3.07 -17.90 12.71
N LYS A 229 3.14 -16.58 12.61
CA LYS A 229 4.05 -15.77 13.41
C LYS A 229 3.42 -14.41 13.72
N GLY A 230 3.38 -14.06 14.99
CA GLY A 230 3.07 -12.73 15.46
C GLY A 230 4.33 -11.97 15.85
N MET A 231 4.41 -10.70 15.52
CA MET A 231 5.47 -9.78 15.95
C MET A 231 4.84 -8.48 16.43
N GLY A 232 5.31 -7.97 17.56
CA GLY A 232 4.91 -6.67 18.08
C GLY A 232 5.44 -5.51 17.24
N SER A 233 5.04 -4.30 17.58
CA SER A 233 5.49 -3.07 16.91
C SER A 233 6.77 -2.52 17.55
N PHE A 234 7.50 -1.70 16.78
CA PHE A 234 8.56 -0.85 17.32
C PHE A 234 7.96 0.26 18.18
N LYS A 235 8.61 0.55 19.32
CA LYS A 235 8.20 1.66 20.18
C LYS A 235 8.73 2.97 19.61
N ILE A 236 7.83 3.87 19.28
CA ILE A 236 8.14 5.16 18.68
C ILE A 236 7.06 6.18 19.07
N ASP A 237 7.42 7.44 19.14
CA ASP A 237 6.47 8.53 19.36
C ASP A 237 5.84 8.93 18.02
N ALA A 238 4.61 8.45 17.77
CA ALA A 238 3.89 8.72 16.54
C ALA A 238 3.35 10.16 16.51
N THR A 239 3.46 10.78 15.34
CA THR A 239 2.93 12.14 15.06
C THR A 239 1.80 12.10 14.03
N ASP A 240 1.93 11.26 13.00
CA ASP A 240 0.98 11.14 11.89
C ASP A 240 1.08 9.73 11.30
N GLU A 241 -0.02 9.01 11.25
CA GLU A 241 -0.06 7.63 10.75
C GLU A 241 -0.16 7.53 9.22
N THR A 242 -0.20 8.66 8.52
CA THR A 242 -0.31 8.71 7.06
C THR A 242 0.87 7.95 6.41
N ALA A 243 0.54 7.07 5.47
CA ALA A 243 1.49 6.22 4.74
C ALA A 243 2.33 5.24 5.58
N ALA A 244 2.00 5.01 6.87
CA ALA A 244 2.66 3.97 7.66
C ALA A 244 2.49 2.57 7.04
N GLY A 245 1.25 2.20 6.70
CA GLY A 245 0.95 0.96 6.00
C GLY A 245 1.60 0.87 4.61
N ASP A 246 1.62 1.96 3.85
CA ASP A 246 2.28 2.00 2.53
C ASP A 246 3.81 1.84 2.65
N SER A 247 4.43 2.46 3.67
CA SER A 247 5.84 2.29 3.98
C SER A 247 6.15 0.85 4.36
N PHE A 248 5.32 0.24 5.22
CA PHE A 248 5.42 -1.17 5.56
C PHE A 248 5.39 -2.04 4.30
N ILE A 249 4.37 -1.88 3.44
CA ILE A 249 4.19 -2.69 2.24
C ILE A 249 5.34 -2.52 1.24
N GLY A 250 5.77 -1.29 0.99
CA GLY A 250 6.88 -1.04 0.08
C GLY A 250 8.18 -1.72 0.54
N TYR A 251 8.51 -1.65 1.83
CA TYR A 251 9.69 -2.32 2.41
C TYR A 251 9.53 -3.84 2.43
N LEU A 252 8.35 -4.37 2.75
CA LEU A 252 8.04 -5.79 2.64
C LEU A 252 8.30 -6.30 1.22
N MET A 253 7.74 -5.64 0.23
CA MET A 253 7.88 -6.05 -1.17
C MET A 253 9.32 -5.96 -1.67
N ALA A 254 10.06 -4.91 -1.28
CA ALA A 254 11.47 -4.77 -1.65
C ALA A 254 12.32 -5.94 -1.14
N THR A 255 12.08 -6.39 0.09
CA THR A 255 12.81 -7.51 0.68
C THR A 255 12.41 -8.86 0.08
N LEU A 256 11.12 -9.06 -0.25
CA LEU A 256 10.64 -10.25 -0.96
C LEU A 256 11.20 -10.32 -2.39
N VAL A 257 11.27 -9.20 -3.12
CA VAL A 257 11.92 -9.11 -4.44
C VAL A 257 13.41 -9.45 -4.36
N ALA A 258 14.07 -9.08 -3.26
CA ALA A 258 15.46 -9.46 -2.99
C ALA A 258 15.64 -10.95 -2.61
N GLY A 259 14.55 -11.73 -2.56
CA GLY A 259 14.57 -13.17 -2.25
C GLY A 259 14.64 -13.50 -0.75
N ARG A 260 14.34 -12.53 0.12
CA ARG A 260 14.27 -12.77 1.56
C ARG A 260 13.00 -13.54 1.92
N ASP A 261 13.07 -14.24 3.04
CA ASP A 261 11.92 -14.92 3.63
C ASP A 261 10.86 -13.93 4.14
N LEU A 262 9.58 -14.32 4.11
CA LEU A 262 8.45 -13.48 4.55
C LEU A 262 8.66 -12.99 5.99
N HIS A 263 8.98 -13.90 6.91
CA HIS A 263 9.13 -13.54 8.32
C HIS A 263 10.34 -12.63 8.60
N GLU A 264 11.44 -12.78 7.82
CA GLU A 264 12.57 -11.84 7.87
C GLU A 264 12.20 -10.47 7.31
N SER A 265 11.38 -10.45 6.26
CA SER A 265 10.96 -9.22 5.58
C SER A 265 10.09 -8.34 6.47
N ILE A 266 9.27 -8.93 7.35
CA ILE A 266 8.34 -8.23 8.25
C ILE A 266 9.10 -7.30 9.23
N THR A 267 10.27 -7.68 9.73
CA THR A 267 11.01 -6.84 10.67
C THR A 267 11.39 -5.48 10.06
N LEU A 268 11.95 -5.46 8.85
CA LEU A 268 12.27 -4.21 8.16
C LEU A 268 11.03 -3.44 7.75
N ALA A 269 9.98 -4.15 7.32
CA ALA A 269 8.70 -3.55 6.99
C ALA A 269 8.07 -2.84 8.20
N SER A 270 8.07 -3.50 9.37
CA SER A 270 7.56 -2.92 10.62
C SER A 270 8.35 -1.69 11.07
N ALA A 271 9.69 -1.72 10.94
CA ALA A 271 10.51 -0.55 11.23
C ALA A 271 10.21 0.63 10.28
N ALA A 272 9.96 0.34 8.99
CA ALA A 272 9.61 1.37 8.03
C ALA A 272 8.23 1.98 8.33
N GLY A 273 7.23 1.15 8.63
CA GLY A 273 5.91 1.61 9.04
C GLY A 273 5.97 2.48 10.29
N ALA A 274 6.69 2.03 11.32
CA ALA A 274 6.87 2.79 12.56
C ALA A 274 7.56 4.15 12.32
N LEU A 275 8.67 4.19 11.60
CA LEU A 275 9.38 5.44 11.29
C LEU A 275 8.52 6.41 10.46
N ALA A 276 7.68 5.92 9.57
CA ALA A 276 6.79 6.78 8.80
C ALA A 276 5.84 7.57 9.71
N THR A 277 5.42 7.02 10.85
CA THR A 277 4.53 7.75 11.78
C THR A 277 5.19 8.91 12.51
N THR A 278 6.52 9.05 12.47
CA THR A 278 7.24 10.13 13.16
C THR A 278 7.23 11.47 12.42
N LYS A 279 6.73 11.47 11.17
CA LYS A 279 6.76 12.67 10.31
C LYS A 279 5.43 12.82 9.59
N ALA A 280 4.91 14.04 9.57
CA ALA A 280 3.67 14.36 8.88
C ALA A 280 3.79 14.25 7.35
N GLY A 281 2.71 13.80 6.71
CA GLY A 281 2.55 13.69 5.26
C GLY A 281 2.79 12.27 4.73
N ALA A 282 2.41 12.02 3.46
CA ALA A 282 2.49 10.71 2.83
C ALA A 282 3.90 10.42 2.29
N VAL A 283 4.25 10.94 1.10
CA VAL A 283 5.56 10.69 0.46
C VAL A 283 6.74 11.16 1.31
N ASP A 284 6.56 12.29 2.00
CA ASP A 284 7.61 12.90 2.82
C ASP A 284 7.93 12.10 4.09
N SER A 285 6.97 11.34 4.62
CA SER A 285 7.15 10.52 5.82
C SER A 285 7.91 9.21 5.55
N ILE A 286 7.91 8.71 4.32
CA ILE A 286 8.56 7.45 3.97
C ILE A 286 10.05 7.49 4.31
N PRO A 287 10.54 6.62 5.22
CA PRO A 287 11.91 6.67 5.73
C PRO A 287 12.96 6.23 4.70
N SER A 288 14.22 6.53 4.97
CA SER A 288 15.36 5.98 4.22
C SER A 288 15.71 4.58 4.71
N LEU A 289 16.37 3.78 3.85
CA LEU A 289 16.83 2.43 4.20
C LEU A 289 17.78 2.41 5.41
N ASP A 290 18.65 3.42 5.52
CA ASP A 290 19.60 3.49 6.63
C ASP A 290 18.88 3.74 7.96
N ALA A 291 17.88 4.63 7.99
CA ALA A 291 17.08 4.86 9.20
C ALA A 291 16.32 3.58 9.62
N VAL A 292 15.73 2.88 8.64
CA VAL A 292 15.01 1.62 8.88
C VAL A 292 15.93 0.54 9.43
N ARG A 293 17.14 0.39 8.87
CA ARG A 293 18.14 -0.58 9.36
C ARG A 293 18.62 -0.24 10.76
N THR A 294 18.81 1.03 11.06
CA THR A 294 19.21 1.49 12.39
C THR A 294 18.16 1.10 13.42
N LEU A 295 16.90 1.46 13.22
CA LEU A 295 15.82 1.11 14.15
C LEU A 295 15.67 -0.41 14.30
N ALA A 296 15.70 -1.16 13.21
CA ALA A 296 15.60 -2.62 13.22
C ALA A 296 16.79 -3.31 13.91
N GLY A 297 17.95 -2.65 13.98
CA GLY A 297 19.13 -3.14 14.72
C GLY A 297 19.18 -2.74 16.19
N GLU A 298 18.47 -1.68 16.58
CA GLU A 298 18.45 -1.15 17.95
C GLU A 298 17.36 -1.77 18.84
N GLN A 299 16.26 -2.25 18.24
CA GLN A 299 15.12 -2.81 18.97
C GLN A 299 14.78 -4.21 18.44
N GLU A 300 14.69 -5.18 19.33
CA GLU A 300 14.14 -6.50 19.02
C GLU A 300 12.62 -6.48 19.14
N LEU A 301 11.93 -7.00 18.11
CA LEU A 301 10.47 -7.13 18.15
C LEU A 301 10.06 -8.30 19.04
N LYS A 302 9.08 -8.04 19.92
CA LYS A 302 8.49 -9.10 20.73
C LYS A 302 7.77 -10.11 19.82
N VAL A 303 8.08 -11.40 19.99
CA VAL A 303 7.29 -12.47 19.37
C VAL A 303 5.95 -12.57 20.11
N LEU A 304 4.86 -12.66 19.36
CA LEU A 304 3.48 -12.81 19.86
C LEU A 304 3.03 -14.25 19.64
N ASP A 305 2.32 -14.81 20.63
CA ASP A 305 1.66 -16.11 20.49
C ASP A 305 0.37 -15.93 19.66
N LEU A 306 0.14 -16.79 18.65
CA LEU A 306 -1.02 -16.79 17.74
C LEU A 306 -1.84 -18.07 17.89
#